data_204e427493d9c8d4885c584a2caaf020
#
_entry.id   204e427493d9c8d4885c584a2caaf020
#
_cell.length_a   1.000
_cell.length_b   1.000
_cell.length_c   1.000
_cell.angle_alpha   90.00
_cell.angle_beta   90.00
_cell.angle_gamma   90.00
#
_symmetry.space_group_name_H-M   'P 1'
#
loop_
_entity.id
_entity.type
_entity.pdbx_description
1 polymer ?
#
loop_
_entity_poly.entity_id
_entity_poly.type
_entity_poly.pdbx_seq_one_letter_code
_entity_poly.pdbx_strand_id
1 'polypeptide(L)'
;KDEPINIFNEAINNIKPTVEVRSRRVGGATYQVPVEVKNKRAQALAIRWLVESARKRKDKHMSDKIFNELYDAYEKKGAAVKKREDVHKMAESNKAFAHFRW
;
A
#
# COMPACT_ATOMS: atom_id res chain seq x y z
N LYS A 1 -25.19 -10.48 2.80
CA LYS A 1 -23.77 -10.28 2.98
C LYS A 1 -23.47 -8.86 3.32
N ASP A 2 -22.18 -8.50 3.16
CA ASP A 2 -21.75 -7.15 3.49
C ASP A 2 -22.26 -6.14 2.50
N GLU A 3 -22.55 -4.95 3.00
CA GLU A 3 -22.90 -3.82 2.17
C GLU A 3 -21.71 -3.47 1.27
N PRO A 4 -21.97 -3.01 0.03
CA PRO A 4 -20.87 -2.64 -0.87
C PRO A 4 -19.91 -1.62 -0.26
N ILE A 5 -20.40 -0.64 0.50
CA ILE A 5 -19.54 0.37 1.11
C ILE A 5 -18.63 -0.27 2.16
N ASN A 6 -19.12 -1.26 2.88
CA ASN A 6 -18.29 -1.95 3.88
C ASN A 6 -17.21 -2.77 3.20
N ILE A 7 -17.52 -3.40 2.07
CA ILE A 7 -16.52 -4.15 1.31
C ILE A 7 -15.43 -3.21 0.81
N PHE A 8 -15.83 -2.05 0.28
CA PHE A 8 -14.88 -1.06 -0.20
C PHE A 8 -13.96 -0.58 0.94
N ASN A 9 -14.56 -0.21 2.07
CA ASN A 9 -13.78 0.30 3.20
C ASN A 9 -12.81 -0.75 3.74
N GLU A 10 -13.27 -1.99 3.83
CA GLU A 10 -12.42 -3.08 4.30
C GLU A 10 -11.28 -3.34 3.32
N ALA A 11 -11.57 -3.32 2.03
CA ALA A 11 -10.55 -3.52 1.00
C ALA A 11 -9.48 -2.43 1.09
N ILE A 12 -9.91 -1.18 1.19
CA ILE A 12 -8.97 -0.06 1.29
C ILE A 12 -8.13 -0.19 2.57
N ASN A 13 -8.76 -0.55 3.68
CA ASN A 13 -8.02 -0.75 4.93
C ASN A 13 -6.97 -1.85 4.81
N ASN A 14 -7.26 -2.89 4.03
CA ASN A 14 -6.30 -3.98 3.83
C ASN A 14 -5.13 -3.57 2.94
N ILE A 15 -5.27 -2.49 2.17
CA ILE A 15 -4.19 -1.99 1.30
C ILE A 15 -3.39 -0.89 1.98
N LYS A 16 -3.97 -0.16 2.92
CA LYS A 16 -3.30 0.98 3.55
C LYS A 16 -2.00 0.56 4.24
N PRO A 17 -0.89 1.25 3.95
CA PRO A 17 0.35 0.98 4.70
C PRO A 17 0.38 1.76 6.00
N THR A 18 1.06 1.21 7.00
CA THR A 18 1.29 1.94 8.25
C THR A 18 2.70 2.52 8.30
N VAL A 19 3.61 1.98 7.49
CA VAL A 19 4.98 2.47 7.42
C VAL A 19 5.40 2.50 5.95
N GLU A 20 6.37 3.35 5.66
CA GLU A 20 7.00 3.39 4.33
C GLU A 20 8.47 3.72 4.53
N VAL A 21 9.23 3.69 3.45
CA VAL A 21 10.67 3.95 3.49
C VAL A 21 10.92 5.24 2.74
N ARG A 22 11.69 6.13 3.33
CA ARG A 22 12.09 7.38 2.70
C ARG A 22 13.59 7.51 2.71
N SER A 23 14.15 8.07 1.62
CA SER A 23 15.59 8.29 1.52
C SER A 23 15.99 9.48 2.36
N ARG A 24 17.12 9.35 3.04
CA ARG A 24 17.71 10.47 3.77
C ARG A 24 19.21 10.42 3.62
N ARG A 25 19.83 11.57 3.33
CA ARG A 25 21.28 11.67 3.22
C ARG A 25 21.85 12.11 4.56
N VAL A 26 22.81 11.33 5.03
CA VAL A 26 23.51 11.63 6.29
C VAL A 26 24.98 11.42 6.03
N GLY A 27 25.79 12.49 6.16
CA GLY A 27 27.23 12.40 6.01
C GLY A 27 27.67 11.89 4.65
N GLY A 28 26.94 12.24 3.59
CA GLY A 28 27.28 11.81 2.23
C GLY A 28 26.74 10.44 1.83
N ALA A 29 26.20 9.69 2.78
CA ALA A 29 25.56 8.40 2.48
C ALA A 29 24.06 8.56 2.43
N THR A 30 23.39 7.71 1.63
CA THR A 30 21.94 7.73 1.50
C THR A 30 21.38 6.50 2.22
N TYR A 31 20.45 6.73 3.13
CA TYR A 31 19.81 5.66 3.88
C TYR A 31 18.33 5.61 3.56
N GLN A 32 17.79 4.39 3.54
CA GLN A 32 16.35 4.16 3.40
C GLN A 32 15.81 4.08 4.82
N VAL A 33 15.05 5.09 5.23
CA VAL A 33 14.62 5.23 6.62
C VAL A 33 13.12 4.93 6.72
N PRO A 34 12.73 3.95 7.58
CA PRO A 34 11.30 3.68 7.77
C PRO A 34 10.65 4.80 8.55
N VAL A 35 9.49 5.24 8.08
CA VAL A 35 8.74 6.30 8.74
C VAL A 35 7.27 5.91 8.79
N GLU A 36 6.58 6.41 9.80
CA GLU A 36 5.16 6.20 9.96
C GLU A 36 4.39 6.91 8.85
N VAL A 37 3.32 6.27 8.35
CA VAL A 37 2.45 6.86 7.34
C VAL A 37 1.18 7.33 8.02
N LYS A 38 0.89 8.62 7.93
CA LYS A 38 -0.32 9.18 8.51
C LYS A 38 -1.54 8.76 7.69
N ASN A 39 -2.69 8.74 8.34
CA ASN A 39 -3.90 8.18 7.75
C ASN A 39 -4.26 8.76 6.39
N LYS A 40 -4.14 10.08 6.25
CA LYS A 40 -4.49 10.74 4.99
C LYS A 40 -3.61 10.26 3.83
N ARG A 41 -2.31 10.17 4.08
CA ARG A 41 -1.38 9.65 3.07
C ARG A 41 -1.59 8.16 2.83
N ALA A 42 -1.87 7.40 3.90
CA ALA A 42 -2.12 5.96 3.77
C ALA A 42 -3.32 5.72 2.84
N GLN A 43 -4.36 6.52 2.99
CA GLN A 43 -5.53 6.42 2.15
C GLN A 43 -5.21 6.74 0.70
N ALA A 44 -4.45 7.80 0.47
CA ALA A 44 -4.03 8.18 -0.88
C ALA A 44 -3.18 7.09 -1.53
N LEU A 45 -2.27 6.51 -0.78
CA LEU A 45 -1.43 5.42 -1.30
C LEU A 45 -2.26 4.18 -1.61
N ALA A 46 -3.21 3.85 -0.73
CA ALA A 46 -4.06 2.68 -0.97
C ALA A 46 -4.85 2.82 -2.26
N ILE A 47 -5.41 3.99 -2.50
CA ILE A 47 -6.19 4.23 -3.72
C ILE A 47 -5.28 4.20 -4.94
N ARG A 48 -4.10 4.81 -4.86
CA ARG A 48 -3.14 4.79 -5.95
C ARG A 48 -2.74 3.37 -6.31
N TRP A 49 -2.40 2.57 -5.30
CA TRP A 49 -1.96 1.19 -5.52
C TRP A 49 -3.10 0.33 -6.07
N LEU A 50 -4.33 0.60 -5.62
CA LEU A 50 -5.49 -0.09 -6.15
C LEU A 50 -5.63 0.17 -7.64
N VAL A 51 -5.57 1.43 -8.05
CA VAL A 51 -5.73 1.80 -9.45
C VAL A 51 -4.59 1.24 -10.30
N GLU A 52 -3.36 1.38 -9.84
CA GLU A 52 -2.20 0.85 -10.56
C GLU A 52 -2.29 -0.66 -10.74
N SER A 53 -2.69 -1.36 -9.68
CA SER A 53 -2.82 -2.82 -9.74
C SER A 53 -3.96 -3.23 -10.66
N ALA A 54 -5.07 -2.49 -10.61
CA ALA A 54 -6.21 -2.78 -11.48
C ALA A 54 -5.83 -2.63 -12.94
N ARG A 55 -5.06 -1.59 -13.28
CA ARG A 55 -4.65 -1.38 -14.67
C ARG A 55 -3.87 -2.54 -15.26
N LYS A 56 -3.19 -3.30 -14.42
CA LYS A 56 -2.37 -4.43 -14.88
C LYS A 56 -3.17 -5.71 -15.03
N ARG A 57 -4.44 -5.72 -14.63
CA ARG A 57 -5.26 -6.92 -14.76
C ARG A 57 -5.66 -7.14 -16.20
N LYS A 58 -6.01 -8.38 -16.51
CA LYS A 58 -6.37 -8.79 -17.87
C LYS A 58 -7.85 -8.66 -18.19
N ASP A 59 -8.64 -8.26 -17.21
CA ASP A 59 -10.05 -8.04 -17.45
C ASP A 59 -10.26 -6.99 -18.53
N LYS A 60 -11.36 -7.09 -19.25
CA LYS A 60 -11.57 -6.26 -20.43
C LYS A 60 -11.89 -4.81 -20.10
N HIS A 61 -12.73 -4.59 -19.10
CA HIS A 61 -13.18 -3.25 -18.75
C HIS A 61 -12.53 -2.79 -17.45
N MET A 62 -12.27 -1.48 -17.36
CA MET A 62 -11.67 -0.92 -16.14
C MET A 62 -12.57 -1.12 -14.93
N SER A 63 -13.89 -1.06 -15.12
CA SER A 63 -14.81 -1.30 -14.01
C SER A 63 -14.62 -2.70 -13.43
N ASP A 64 -14.44 -3.70 -14.29
CA ASP A 64 -14.20 -5.07 -13.83
C ASP A 64 -12.84 -5.19 -13.16
N LYS A 65 -11.84 -4.52 -13.71
CA LYS A 65 -10.50 -4.53 -13.14
C LYS A 65 -10.51 -3.98 -11.71
N ILE A 66 -11.17 -2.85 -11.53
CA ILE A 66 -11.25 -2.22 -10.21
C ILE A 66 -12.05 -3.08 -9.25
N PHE A 67 -13.20 -3.59 -9.72
CA PHE A 67 -14.02 -4.44 -8.86
C PHE A 67 -13.26 -5.67 -8.40
N ASN A 68 -12.61 -6.35 -9.33
CA ASN A 68 -11.91 -7.59 -9.00
C ASN A 68 -10.71 -7.34 -8.10
N GLU A 69 -10.00 -6.23 -8.32
CA GLU A 69 -8.89 -5.89 -7.43
C GLU A 69 -9.39 -5.54 -6.03
N LEU A 70 -10.50 -4.81 -5.93
CA LEU A 70 -11.11 -4.49 -4.64
C LEU A 70 -11.56 -5.77 -3.93
N TYR A 71 -12.17 -6.67 -4.65
CA TYR A 71 -12.66 -7.91 -4.04
C TYR A 71 -11.51 -8.77 -3.53
N ASP A 72 -10.43 -8.85 -4.31
CA ASP A 72 -9.22 -9.55 -3.87
C ASP A 72 -8.65 -8.91 -2.61
N ALA A 73 -8.60 -7.58 -2.58
CA ALA A 73 -8.09 -6.87 -1.40
C ALA A 73 -8.98 -7.08 -0.18
N TYR A 74 -10.29 -7.14 -0.41
CA TYR A 74 -11.22 -7.46 0.66
C TYR A 74 -10.88 -8.81 1.28
N GLU A 75 -10.43 -9.75 0.46
CA GLU A 75 -10.02 -11.08 0.92
C GLU A 75 -8.53 -11.15 1.25
N LYS A 76 -7.87 -10.01 1.34
CA LYS A 76 -6.45 -9.88 1.69
C LYS A 76 -5.55 -10.53 0.66
N LYS A 77 -5.93 -10.43 -0.61
CA LYS A 77 -5.16 -10.95 -1.74
C LYS A 77 -5.00 -9.87 -2.79
N GLY A 78 -4.28 -10.21 -3.85
CA GLY A 78 -4.15 -9.34 -5.00
C GLY A 78 -2.90 -8.48 -4.96
N ALA A 79 -2.64 -7.81 -6.09
CA ALA A 79 -1.40 -7.06 -6.28
C ALA A 79 -1.30 -5.84 -5.37
N ALA A 80 -2.43 -5.18 -5.08
CA ALA A 80 -2.40 -4.00 -4.22
C ALA A 80 -2.02 -4.37 -2.79
N VAL A 81 -2.58 -5.47 -2.27
CA VAL A 81 -2.22 -5.95 -0.93
C VAL A 81 -0.76 -6.40 -0.91
N LYS A 82 -0.31 -7.04 -1.99
CA LYS A 82 1.08 -7.45 -2.07
C LYS A 82 2.01 -6.25 -2.06
N LYS A 83 1.62 -5.16 -2.72
CA LYS A 83 2.41 -3.92 -2.70
C LYS A 83 2.57 -3.40 -1.28
N ARG A 84 1.49 -3.43 -0.51
CA ARG A 84 1.54 -3.03 0.91
C ARG A 84 2.50 -3.91 1.68
N GLU A 85 2.42 -5.22 1.46
CA GLU A 85 3.28 -6.16 2.16
C GLU A 85 4.75 -5.96 1.79
N ASP A 86 5.02 -5.68 0.51
CA ASP A 86 6.39 -5.42 0.06
C ASP A 86 6.95 -4.16 0.71
N VAL A 87 6.15 -3.11 0.80
CA VAL A 87 6.57 -1.86 1.43
C VAL A 87 6.85 -2.09 2.92
N HIS A 88 5.96 -2.83 3.60
CA HIS A 88 6.16 -3.14 5.02
C HIS A 88 7.41 -3.99 5.23
N LYS A 89 7.66 -4.93 4.34
CA LYS A 89 8.84 -5.79 4.42
C LYS A 89 10.11 -4.97 4.24
N MET A 90 10.10 -4.03 3.30
CA MET A 90 11.25 -3.16 3.10
C MET A 90 11.50 -2.28 4.31
N ALA A 91 10.44 -1.74 4.93
CA ALA A 91 10.58 -0.95 6.14
C ALA A 91 11.15 -1.80 7.27
N GLU A 92 10.71 -3.04 7.38
CA GLU A 92 11.24 -3.95 8.40
C GLU A 92 12.72 -4.23 8.17
N SER A 93 13.13 -4.43 6.92
CA SER A 93 14.53 -4.66 6.59
C SER A 93 15.42 -3.47 6.96
N ASN A 94 14.88 -2.27 6.94
CA ASN A 94 15.61 -1.04 7.20
C ASN A 94 15.35 -0.48 8.59
N LYS A 95 14.77 -1.28 9.46
CA LYS A 95 14.38 -0.83 10.79
C LYS A 95 15.54 -0.30 11.62
N ALA A 96 16.73 -0.80 11.40
CA ALA A 96 17.93 -0.33 12.10
C ALA A 96 18.23 1.14 11.81
N PHE A 97 17.71 1.69 10.73
CA PHE A 97 17.95 3.08 10.36
C PHE A 97 16.86 4.03 10.84
N ALA A 98 15.92 3.53 11.64
CA ALA A 98 14.82 4.37 12.12
C ALA A 98 15.30 5.58 12.91
N HIS A 99 16.46 5.48 13.55
CA HIS A 99 17.00 6.59 14.32
C HIS A 99 17.46 7.76 13.45
N PHE A 100 17.56 7.58 12.13
CA PHE A 100 17.88 8.66 11.21
C PHE A 100 16.66 9.45 10.76
N ARG A 101 15.46 9.06 11.17
CA ARG A 101 14.26 9.74 10.67
C ARG A 101 14.20 11.18 11.15
N TRP A 102 13.48 11.98 10.37
CA TRP A 102 13.31 13.42 10.63
C TRP A 102 12.46 13.71 11.84
#